data_6a3921131a78e68a3929281f35b886d3
#
_entry.id   6a3921131a78e68a3929281f35b886d3
#
_cell.length_a   1.000
_cell.length_b   1.000
_cell.length_c   1.000
_cell.angle_alpha   90.00
_cell.angle_beta   90.00
_cell.angle_gamma   90.00
#
_symmetry.space_group_name_H-M   'P 1'
#
loop_
_entity.id
_entity.type
_entity.pdbx_description
1 polymer ?
#
loop_
_entity_poly.entity_id
_entity_poly.type
_entity_poly.pdbx_seq_one_letter_code
_entity_poly.pdbx_strand_id
1 'polypeptide(L)'
;MKYLLIRKPRVGAERPTAQTIRAHKDYVLGKVKEGAADCTYAFVGGGGCSIINAESTEKLNEQLFAGPMALFYEYEVRPLADYASFMENAARAVEKQGR
;
A
#
# COMPACT_ATOMS: atom_id res chain seq x y z
N MET A 1 -6.38 1.06 -10.38
CA MET A 1 -5.25 0.13 -10.22
C MET A 1 -5.03 -0.16 -8.75
N LYS A 2 -4.62 -1.36 -8.44
CA LYS A 2 -4.34 -1.77 -7.06
C LYS A 2 -2.84 -1.87 -6.82
N TYR A 3 -2.43 -1.45 -5.63
CA TYR A 3 -1.03 -1.49 -5.20
C TYR A 3 -0.94 -2.08 -3.81
N LEU A 4 0.01 -3.00 -3.61
CA LEU A 4 0.41 -3.42 -2.27
C LEU A 4 1.40 -2.39 -1.75
N LEU A 5 1.07 -1.79 -0.62
CA LEU A 5 1.94 -0.87 0.09
C LEU A 5 2.46 -1.55 1.34
N ILE A 6 3.77 -1.60 1.47
CA ILE A 6 4.43 -2.05 2.70
C ILE A 6 5.14 -0.83 3.29
N ARG A 7 4.86 -0.53 4.54
CA ARG A 7 5.51 0.57 5.25
C ARG A 7 6.34 0.04 6.40
N LYS A 8 7.54 0.55 6.51
CA LYS A 8 8.50 0.20 7.56
C LYS A 8 8.91 1.48 8.28
N PRO A 9 9.10 1.46 9.61
CA PRO A 9 9.63 2.63 10.30
C PRO A 9 10.98 3.02 9.69
N ARG A 10 11.15 4.32 9.45
CA ARG A 10 12.41 4.85 8.92
C ARG A 10 13.45 4.86 10.03
N VAL A 11 14.62 4.32 9.75
CA VAL A 11 15.74 4.35 10.69
C VAL A 11 16.20 5.80 10.89
N GLY A 12 16.33 6.20 12.15
CA GLY A 12 16.77 7.55 12.51
C GLY A 12 15.69 8.62 12.49
N ALA A 13 14.45 8.27 12.15
CA ALA A 13 13.34 9.20 12.24
C ALA A 13 12.99 9.50 13.70
N GLU A 14 12.54 10.73 13.97
CA GLU A 14 12.02 11.07 15.28
C GLU A 14 10.78 10.23 15.61
N ARG A 15 10.56 9.97 16.88
CA ARG A 15 9.34 9.28 17.31
C ARG A 15 8.14 10.20 17.14
N PRO A 16 7.05 9.74 16.51
CA PRO A 16 5.83 10.52 16.45
C PRO A 16 5.20 10.67 17.84
N THR A 17 4.48 11.77 18.04
CA THR A 17 3.69 11.97 19.26
C THR A 17 2.45 11.08 19.25
N ALA A 18 1.86 10.85 20.42
CA ALA A 18 0.59 10.13 20.50
C ALA A 18 -0.50 10.80 19.67
N GLN A 19 -0.55 12.13 19.64
CA GLN A 19 -1.48 12.88 18.84
C GLN A 19 -1.31 12.61 17.35
N THR A 20 -0.07 12.62 16.86
CA THR A 20 0.24 12.32 15.46
C THR A 20 -0.14 10.90 15.09
N ILE A 21 0.15 9.93 15.97
CA ILE A 21 -0.23 8.53 15.75
C ILE A 21 -1.75 8.38 15.63
N ARG A 22 -2.52 9.00 16.52
CA ARG A 22 -3.98 8.96 16.46
C ARG A 22 -4.53 9.63 15.21
N ALA A 23 -3.97 10.77 14.83
CA ALA A 23 -4.37 11.46 13.60
C ALA A 23 -4.10 10.60 12.36
N HIS A 24 -2.96 9.93 12.31
CA HIS A 24 -2.63 9.03 11.21
C HIS A 24 -3.56 7.81 11.18
N LYS A 25 -3.85 7.22 12.33
CA LYS A 25 -4.83 6.13 12.42
C LYS A 25 -6.17 6.54 11.82
N ASP A 26 -6.68 7.70 12.18
CA ASP A 26 -7.97 8.20 11.67
C ASP A 26 -7.91 8.49 10.17
N TYR A 27 -6.80 9.04 9.69
CA TYR A 27 -6.56 9.25 8.27
C TYR A 27 -6.62 7.94 7.48
N VAL A 28 -5.89 6.93 7.92
CA VAL A 28 -5.83 5.63 7.22
C VAL A 28 -7.18 4.91 7.25
N LEU A 29 -7.84 4.87 8.40
CA LEU A 29 -9.17 4.27 8.53
C LEU A 29 -10.20 4.99 7.67
N GLY A 30 -10.08 6.30 7.54
CA GLY A 30 -10.90 7.10 6.62
C GLY A 30 -10.70 6.69 5.17
N LYS A 31 -9.47 6.40 4.75
CA LYS A 31 -9.17 5.91 3.40
C LYS A 31 -9.79 4.54 3.12
N VAL A 32 -9.80 3.65 4.10
CA VAL A 32 -10.50 2.37 3.97
C VAL A 32 -12.01 2.59 3.84
N LYS A 33 -12.57 3.45 4.67
CA LYS A 33 -14.00 3.74 4.66
C LYS A 33 -14.47 4.33 3.33
N GLU A 34 -13.70 5.21 2.72
CA GLU A 34 -14.05 5.84 1.44
C GLU A 34 -13.68 5.00 0.21
N GLY A 35 -13.06 3.85 0.39
CA GLY A 35 -12.70 2.95 -0.70
C GLY A 35 -11.36 3.25 -1.38
N ALA A 36 -10.60 4.24 -0.91
CA ALA A 36 -9.25 4.52 -1.42
C ALA A 36 -8.26 3.44 -1.03
N ALA A 37 -8.54 2.68 0.01
CA ALA A 37 -7.81 1.46 0.37
C ALA A 37 -8.80 0.33 0.60
N ASP A 38 -8.45 -0.87 0.17
CA ASP A 38 -9.28 -2.06 0.42
C ASP A 38 -9.14 -2.54 1.86
N CYS A 39 -7.93 -2.47 2.38
CA CYS A 39 -7.60 -2.95 3.72
C CYS A 39 -6.31 -2.32 4.21
N THR A 40 -6.10 -2.40 5.51
CA THR A 40 -4.84 -2.01 6.15
C THR A 40 -4.61 -2.89 7.37
N TYR A 41 -3.36 -3.27 7.58
CA TYR A 41 -2.95 -4.09 8.72
C TYR A 41 -1.61 -3.59 9.24
N ALA A 42 -1.41 -3.74 10.56
CA ALA A 42 -0.12 -3.49 11.19
C ALA A 42 0.68 -4.79 11.26
N PHE A 43 2.00 -4.68 11.10
CA PHE A 43 2.89 -5.79 11.43
C PHE A 43 3.10 -5.80 12.93
N VAL A 44 3.17 -6.99 13.50
CA VAL A 44 3.58 -7.13 14.90
C VAL A 44 5.00 -6.57 15.03
N GLY A 45 5.19 -5.62 15.93
CA GLY A 45 6.49 -4.97 16.15
C GLY A 45 6.70 -3.68 15.36
N GLY A 46 5.84 -3.31 14.42
CA GLY A 46 5.91 -2.02 13.74
C GLY A 46 5.83 -2.11 12.22
N GLY A 47 5.38 -1.03 11.62
CA GLY A 47 5.08 -0.99 10.20
C GLY A 47 3.76 -1.65 9.86
N GLY A 48 3.52 -1.91 8.61
CA GLY A 48 2.27 -2.52 8.17
C GLY A 48 2.15 -2.62 6.66
N CYS A 49 0.97 -3.02 6.23
CA CYS A 49 0.65 -3.12 4.81
C CYS A 49 -0.77 -2.68 4.53
N SER A 50 -0.99 -2.24 3.32
CA SER A 50 -2.31 -1.84 2.82
C SER A 50 -2.43 -2.22 1.36
N ILE A 51 -3.67 -2.41 0.89
CA ILE A 51 -3.95 -2.46 -0.54
C ILE A 51 -4.63 -1.16 -0.91
N ILE A 52 -3.99 -0.39 -1.78
CA ILE A 52 -4.40 0.97 -2.15
C ILE A 52 -4.97 0.95 -3.57
N ASN A 53 -6.07 1.66 -3.77
CA ASN A 53 -6.65 1.93 -5.09
C ASN A 53 -6.21 3.32 -5.53
N ALA A 54 -5.56 3.42 -6.68
CA ALA A 54 -5.16 4.71 -7.25
C ALA A 54 -5.26 4.66 -8.77
N GLU A 55 -5.60 5.79 -9.38
CA GLU A 55 -5.73 5.89 -10.84
C GLU A 55 -4.37 5.84 -11.53
N SER A 56 -3.33 6.32 -10.85
CA SER A 56 -1.98 6.43 -11.39
C SER A 56 -0.95 6.35 -10.27
N THR A 57 0.30 6.17 -10.64
CA THR A 57 1.41 6.21 -9.67
C THR A 57 1.57 7.58 -9.03
N GLU A 58 1.27 8.65 -9.78
CA GLU A 58 1.31 10.02 -9.27
C GLU A 58 0.27 10.23 -8.19
N LYS A 59 -0.95 9.73 -8.39
CA LYS A 59 -2.02 9.79 -7.39
C LYS A 59 -1.69 8.95 -6.16
N LEU A 60 -1.10 7.78 -6.36
CA LEU A 60 -0.62 6.96 -5.26
C LEU A 60 0.40 7.72 -4.41
N ASN A 61 1.37 8.36 -5.06
CA ASN A 61 2.40 9.14 -4.39
C ASN A 61 1.80 10.29 -3.56
N GLU A 62 0.82 11.00 -4.11
CA GLU A 62 0.09 12.04 -3.37
C GLU A 62 -0.57 11.47 -2.10
N GLN A 63 -1.21 10.32 -2.20
CA GLN A 63 -1.85 9.67 -1.05
C GLN A 63 -0.84 9.28 0.02
N LEU A 64 0.34 8.76 -0.36
CA LEU A 64 1.38 8.37 0.57
C LEU A 64 1.90 9.55 1.39
N PHE A 65 2.07 10.71 0.76
CA PHE A 65 2.61 11.88 1.42
C PHE A 65 1.56 12.77 2.10
N ALA A 66 0.27 12.46 1.95
CA ALA A 66 -0.79 13.22 2.59
C ALA A 66 -1.04 12.84 4.06
N GLY A 67 -0.61 11.65 4.48
CA GLY A 67 -0.85 11.18 5.85
C GLY A 67 0.06 11.82 6.88
N PRO A 68 -0.40 11.99 8.13
CA PRO A 68 0.38 12.64 9.20
C PRO A 68 1.72 11.98 9.53
N MET A 69 1.86 10.68 9.29
CA MET A 69 3.09 9.94 9.55
C MET A 69 3.90 9.60 8.31
N ALA A 70 3.62 10.26 7.18
CA ALA A 70 4.25 9.92 5.90
C ALA A 70 5.78 9.87 5.97
N LEU A 71 6.40 10.83 6.66
CA LEU A 71 7.86 10.94 6.74
C LEU A 71 8.50 10.04 7.79
N PHE A 72 7.71 9.35 8.61
CA PHE A 72 8.22 8.39 9.60
C PHE A 72 8.45 7.00 9.01
N TYR A 73 8.02 6.77 7.77
CA TYR A 73 8.07 5.47 7.12
C TYR A 73 8.93 5.47 5.87
N GLU A 74 9.51 4.31 5.60
CA GLU A 74 9.97 3.92 4.27
C GLU A 74 8.89 3.06 3.64
N TYR A 75 8.69 3.19 2.33
CA TYR A 75 7.63 2.50 1.61
C TYR A 75 8.20 1.57 0.55
N GLU A 76 7.63 0.37 0.46
CA GLU A 76 7.78 -0.53 -0.66
C GLU A 76 6.42 -0.62 -1.35
N VAL A 77 6.38 -0.40 -2.65
CA VAL A 77 5.14 -0.40 -3.44
C VAL A 77 5.25 -1.45 -4.53
N ARG A 78 4.23 -2.31 -4.62
CA ARG A 78 4.14 -3.30 -5.68
C ARG A 78 2.80 -3.16 -6.39
N PRO A 79 2.77 -2.93 -7.73
CA PRO A 79 1.54 -2.97 -8.48
C PRO A 79 0.99 -4.40 -8.50
N LEU A 80 -0.34 -4.51 -8.40
CA LEU A 80 -1.02 -5.80 -8.36
C LEU A 80 -1.81 -6.00 -9.64
N ALA A 81 -1.74 -7.21 -10.19
CA ALA A 81 -2.56 -7.64 -11.30
C ALA A 81 -3.68 -8.55 -10.81
N ASP A 82 -4.76 -8.62 -11.57
CA ASP A 82 -5.81 -9.61 -11.32
C ASP A 82 -5.24 -11.02 -11.45
N TYR A 83 -5.45 -11.85 -10.43
CA TYR A 83 -4.85 -13.18 -10.36
C TYR A 83 -5.31 -14.07 -11.52
N ALA A 84 -6.61 -14.12 -11.79
CA ALA A 84 -7.15 -14.96 -12.85
C ALA A 84 -6.58 -14.57 -14.22
N SER A 85 -6.52 -13.26 -14.51
CA SER A 85 -5.95 -12.75 -15.76
C SER A 85 -4.47 -13.07 -15.87
N PHE A 86 -3.73 -12.91 -14.78
CA PHE A 86 -2.31 -13.26 -14.75
C PHE A 86 -2.09 -14.75 -15.08
N MET A 87 -2.85 -15.63 -14.44
CA MET A 87 -2.70 -17.07 -14.65
C MET A 87 -3.11 -17.48 -16.07
N GLU A 88 -4.15 -16.87 -16.62
CA GLU A 88 -4.55 -17.13 -18.01
C GLU A 88 -3.47 -16.68 -19.01
N ASN A 89 -2.87 -15.53 -18.77
CA ASN A 89 -1.75 -15.06 -19.59
C ASN A 89 -0.54 -15.99 -19.49
N ALA A 90 -0.25 -16.52 -18.31
CA ALA A 90 0.82 -17.51 -18.12
C ALA A 90 0.52 -18.80 -18.89
N ALA A 91 -0.70 -19.30 -18.83
CA ALA A 91 -1.13 -20.50 -19.57
C ALA A 91 -0.96 -20.30 -21.08
N ARG A 92 -1.39 -19.15 -21.61
CA ARG A 92 -1.22 -18.82 -23.04
C ARG A 92 0.25 -18.76 -23.44
N ALA A 93 1.09 -18.19 -22.59
CA ALA A 93 2.53 -18.14 -22.89
C ALA A 93 3.14 -19.52 -22.98
N VAL A 94 2.75 -20.45 -22.11
CA VAL A 94 3.19 -21.85 -22.16
C VAL A 94 2.65 -22.54 -23.41
N GLU A 95 1.39 -22.37 -23.76
CA GLU A 95 0.77 -22.91 -24.99
C GLU A 95 1.54 -22.50 -26.23
N LYS A 96 1.96 -21.21 -26.33
CA LYS A 96 2.75 -20.71 -27.46
C LYS A 96 4.10 -21.40 -27.60
N GLN A 97 4.62 -21.98 -26.53
CA GLN A 97 5.87 -22.75 -26.54
C GLN A 97 5.64 -24.23 -26.83
N GLY A 98 4.40 -24.64 -27.15
CA GLY A 98 4.06 -26.01 -27.45
C GLY A 98 3.99 -26.95 -26.25
N ARG A 99 3.69 -26.42 -25.09
CA ARG A 99 3.62 -27.18 -23.83
C ARG A 99 2.24 -27.29 -23.24
#